data_de0378818a0c647e9a449bd81f17ce7d
#
_entry.id   de0378818a0c647e9a449bd81f17ce7d
#
_cell.length_a   1.000
_cell.length_b   1.000
_cell.length_c   1.000
_cell.angle_alpha   90.00
_cell.angle_beta   90.00
_cell.angle_gamma   90.00
#
_symmetry.space_group_name_H-M   'P 1'
#
loop_
_entity.id
_entity.type
_entity.pdbx_description
1 polymer ?
#
loop_
_entity_poly.entity_id
_entity_poly.type
_entity_poly.pdbx_seq_one_letter_code
_entity_poly.pdbx_strand_id
1 'polypeptide(L)'
;MTHPIQSPRTRRGMTLIEVMVALCILGTVLLALGLFSANFSRQTSASRLRITAAQWGSQRLEDVKSAKTYASIESLYVKTEAGTKDYAGFTRQTAVTRTGGGVADTIDYKTVTVTVTNPQMKGSIKKTTVIAPF
;
A
#
# COMPACT_ATOMS: atom_id res chain seq x y z
N MET A 1 -53.29 -53.55 -20.27
CA MET A 1 -52.08 -52.66 -20.03
C MET A 1 -52.46 -51.27 -20.52
N THR A 2 -52.80 -50.39 -19.61
CA THR A 2 -53.20 -49.01 -19.89
C THR A 2 -52.01 -48.09 -19.62
N HIS A 3 -51.46 -47.46 -20.71
CA HIS A 3 -50.43 -46.45 -20.60
C HIS A 3 -51.02 -45.16 -20.01
N PRO A 4 -50.40 -44.53 -19.01
CA PRO A 4 -50.84 -43.23 -18.51
C PRO A 4 -50.42 -42.15 -19.54
N ILE A 5 -51.40 -41.39 -20.01
CA ILE A 5 -51.22 -40.24 -20.88
C ILE A 5 -50.57 -39.13 -20.04
N GLN A 6 -49.30 -38.84 -20.25
CA GLN A 6 -48.64 -37.68 -19.66
C GLN A 6 -49.24 -36.40 -20.26
N SER A 7 -49.90 -35.61 -19.43
CA SER A 7 -50.39 -34.29 -19.82
C SER A 7 -49.24 -33.38 -20.25
N PRO A 8 -49.32 -32.64 -21.36
CA PRO A 8 -48.28 -31.72 -21.79
C PRO A 8 -48.13 -30.62 -20.74
N ARG A 9 -46.92 -30.50 -20.18
CA ARG A 9 -46.55 -29.36 -19.32
C ARG A 9 -46.70 -28.09 -20.16
N THR A 10 -47.71 -27.29 -19.88
CA THR A 10 -47.88 -25.93 -20.44
C THR A 10 -46.67 -25.09 -20.03
N ARG A 11 -45.80 -24.81 -20.98
CA ARG A 11 -44.71 -23.82 -20.81
C ARG A 11 -45.39 -22.46 -20.72
N ARG A 12 -45.42 -21.89 -19.53
CA ARG A 12 -45.86 -20.50 -19.33
C ARG A 12 -44.84 -19.61 -20.03
N GLY A 13 -45.25 -18.81 -20.99
CA GLY A 13 -44.45 -17.80 -21.64
C GLY A 13 -44.15 -16.68 -20.64
N MET A 14 -42.95 -16.09 -20.76
CA MET A 14 -42.52 -14.95 -19.95
C MET A 14 -43.36 -13.72 -20.35
N THR A 15 -43.83 -12.95 -19.38
CA THR A 15 -44.60 -11.72 -19.66
C THR A 15 -43.65 -10.58 -20.01
N LEU A 16 -44.13 -9.62 -20.82
CA LEU A 16 -43.33 -8.43 -21.20
C LEU A 16 -42.84 -7.67 -19.97
N ILE A 17 -43.67 -7.55 -18.93
CA ILE A 17 -43.30 -6.87 -17.68
C ILE A 17 -42.17 -7.58 -16.91
N GLU A 18 -42.17 -8.92 -16.96
CA GLU A 18 -41.14 -9.73 -16.31
C GLU A 18 -39.78 -9.52 -16.97
N VAL A 19 -39.74 -9.43 -18.30
CA VAL A 19 -38.53 -9.11 -19.06
C VAL A 19 -38.03 -7.70 -18.74
N MET A 20 -38.93 -6.72 -18.68
CA MET A 20 -38.56 -5.34 -18.33
C MET A 20 -37.97 -5.23 -16.90
N VAL A 21 -38.57 -5.90 -15.94
CA VAL A 21 -38.06 -5.93 -14.56
C VAL A 21 -36.72 -6.64 -14.49
N ALA A 22 -36.53 -7.75 -15.17
CA ALA A 22 -35.27 -8.47 -15.25
C ALA A 22 -34.14 -7.61 -15.84
N LEU A 23 -34.43 -6.86 -16.92
CA LEU A 23 -33.46 -5.93 -17.54
C LEU A 23 -33.10 -4.76 -16.62
N CYS A 24 -34.05 -4.21 -15.87
CA CYS A 24 -33.78 -3.17 -14.89
C CYS A 24 -32.88 -3.67 -13.76
N ILE A 25 -33.16 -4.85 -13.23
CA ILE A 25 -32.32 -5.47 -12.18
C ILE A 25 -30.94 -5.76 -12.73
N LEU A 26 -30.84 -6.36 -13.92
CA LEU A 26 -29.55 -6.66 -14.56
C LEU A 26 -28.73 -5.38 -14.78
N GLY A 27 -29.35 -4.30 -15.27
CA GLY A 27 -28.70 -3.02 -15.50
C GLY A 27 -28.14 -2.40 -14.22
N THR A 28 -28.90 -2.43 -13.11
CA THR A 28 -28.43 -1.91 -11.82
C THR A 28 -27.26 -2.71 -11.25
N VAL A 29 -27.29 -4.04 -11.39
CA VAL A 29 -26.19 -4.93 -10.95
C VAL A 29 -24.92 -4.66 -11.76
N LEU A 30 -25.02 -4.52 -13.08
CA LEU A 30 -23.86 -4.24 -13.95
C LEU A 30 -23.21 -2.87 -13.62
N LEU A 31 -24.03 -1.84 -13.38
CA LEU A 31 -23.53 -0.53 -12.94
C LEU A 31 -22.80 -0.62 -11.59
N ALA A 32 -23.37 -1.33 -10.62
CA ALA A 32 -22.75 -1.52 -9.31
C ALA A 32 -21.40 -2.24 -9.41
N LEU A 33 -21.30 -3.29 -10.23
CA LEU A 33 -20.05 -4.02 -10.50
C LEU A 33 -18.99 -3.12 -11.15
N GLY A 34 -19.38 -2.26 -12.09
CA GLY A 34 -18.48 -1.29 -12.72
C GLY A 34 -17.86 -0.32 -11.71
N LEU A 35 -18.69 0.26 -10.85
CA LEU A 35 -18.24 1.17 -9.79
C LEU A 35 -17.33 0.47 -8.77
N PHE A 36 -17.67 -0.74 -8.38
CA PHE A 36 -16.86 -1.57 -7.48
C PHE A 36 -15.47 -1.84 -8.07
N SER A 37 -15.41 -2.28 -9.34
CA SER A 37 -14.15 -2.57 -10.03
C SER A 37 -13.23 -1.35 -10.10
N ALA A 38 -13.78 -0.16 -10.42
CA ALA A 38 -13.02 1.08 -10.47
C ALA A 38 -12.44 1.47 -9.09
N ASN A 39 -13.23 1.36 -8.02
CA ASN A 39 -12.78 1.64 -6.67
C ASN A 39 -11.73 0.65 -6.18
N PHE A 40 -11.90 -0.64 -6.48
CA PHE A 40 -10.95 -1.68 -6.16
C PHE A 40 -9.58 -1.44 -6.83
N SER A 41 -9.57 -1.08 -8.11
CA SER A 41 -8.34 -0.76 -8.85
C SER A 41 -7.58 0.41 -8.23
N ARG A 42 -8.28 1.48 -7.83
CA ARG A 42 -7.68 2.64 -7.15
C ARG A 42 -7.06 2.27 -5.80
N GLN A 43 -7.76 1.47 -5.00
CA GLN A 43 -7.25 1.03 -3.70
C GLN A 43 -6.03 0.13 -3.83
N THR A 44 -6.02 -0.77 -4.80
CA THR A 44 -4.89 -1.66 -5.08
C THR A 44 -3.65 -0.86 -5.50
N SER A 45 -3.82 0.15 -6.36
CA SER A 45 -2.71 1.03 -6.77
C SER A 45 -2.15 1.83 -5.59
N ALA A 46 -3.00 2.40 -4.73
CA ALA A 46 -2.58 3.11 -3.54
C ALA A 46 -1.84 2.20 -2.54
N SER A 47 -2.29 0.95 -2.39
CA SER A 47 -1.63 -0.04 -1.54
C SER A 47 -0.24 -0.42 -2.08
N ARG A 48 -0.10 -0.62 -3.38
CA ARG A 48 1.21 -0.90 -4.01
C ARG A 48 2.22 0.22 -3.77
N LEU A 49 1.82 1.48 -3.93
CA LEU A 49 2.70 2.63 -3.64
C LEU A 49 3.19 2.62 -2.19
N ARG A 50 2.31 2.32 -1.23
CA ARG A 50 2.68 2.25 0.18
C ARG A 50 3.65 1.10 0.48
N ILE A 51 3.44 -0.07 -0.13
CA ILE A 51 4.34 -1.22 0.02
C ILE A 51 5.73 -0.88 -0.54
N THR A 52 5.80 -0.32 -1.75
CA THR A 52 7.07 0.10 -2.36
C THR A 52 7.79 1.15 -1.51
N ALA A 53 7.07 2.15 -1.00
CA ALA A 53 7.63 3.15 -0.09
C ALA A 53 8.17 2.53 1.21
N ALA A 54 7.43 1.57 1.78
CA ALA A 54 7.84 0.87 3.00
C ALA A 54 9.08 0.00 2.78
N GLN A 55 9.17 -0.67 1.64
CA GLN A 55 10.35 -1.47 1.26
C GLN A 55 11.59 -0.59 1.12
N TRP A 56 11.47 0.53 0.39
CA TRP A 56 12.60 1.45 0.20
C TRP A 56 13.03 2.15 1.49
N GLY A 57 12.07 2.43 2.39
CA GLY A 57 12.37 2.92 3.74
C GLY A 57 13.08 1.88 4.60
N SER A 58 12.66 0.60 4.55
CA SER A 58 13.31 -0.50 5.28
C SER A 58 14.73 -0.74 4.80
N GLN A 59 14.95 -0.74 3.49
CA GLN A 59 16.27 -0.90 2.90
C GLN A 59 17.26 0.13 3.47
N ARG A 60 16.85 1.40 3.59
CA ARG A 60 17.71 2.42 4.21
C ARG A 60 18.02 2.12 5.67
N LEU A 61 17.05 1.63 6.44
CA LEU A 61 17.30 1.28 7.83
C LEU A 61 18.29 0.12 7.96
N GLU A 62 18.24 -0.87 7.07
CA GLU A 62 19.23 -1.95 7.05
C GLU A 62 20.61 -1.44 6.63
N ASP A 63 20.71 -0.54 5.64
CA ASP A 63 21.96 0.12 5.26
C ASP A 63 22.59 0.85 6.47
N VAL A 64 21.77 1.57 7.24
CA VAL A 64 22.24 2.30 8.43
C VAL A 64 22.68 1.35 9.54
N LYS A 65 21.96 0.25 9.77
CA LYS A 65 22.35 -0.78 10.77
C LYS A 65 23.65 -1.48 10.39
N SER A 66 23.94 -1.61 9.10
CA SER A 66 25.18 -2.20 8.59
C SER A 66 26.35 -1.20 8.52
N ALA A 67 26.18 0.03 9.03
CA ALA A 67 27.25 1.02 9.07
C ALA A 67 28.44 0.53 9.88
N LYS A 68 29.66 0.75 9.37
CA LYS A 68 30.89 0.28 10.02
C LYS A 68 31.22 1.01 11.32
N THR A 69 30.76 2.24 11.47
CA THR A 69 31.11 3.11 12.60
C THR A 69 29.91 3.95 13.00
N TYR A 70 29.61 3.96 14.29
CA TYR A 70 28.55 4.78 14.86
C TYR A 70 28.70 6.28 14.54
N ALA A 71 29.93 6.82 14.58
CA ALA A 71 30.19 8.23 14.30
C ALA A 71 29.84 8.64 12.86
N SER A 72 30.01 7.77 11.89
CA SER A 72 29.81 8.08 10.46
C SER A 72 28.34 8.05 10.02
N ILE A 73 27.41 7.60 10.86
CA ILE A 73 25.99 7.47 10.49
C ILE A 73 25.40 8.80 10.03
N GLU A 74 25.69 9.90 10.72
CA GLU A 74 25.15 11.22 10.35
C GLU A 74 25.69 11.70 9.01
N SER A 75 26.99 11.63 8.80
CA SER A 75 27.65 12.13 7.58
C SER A 75 27.28 11.33 6.33
N LEU A 76 27.04 10.02 6.47
CA LEU A 76 26.77 9.14 5.35
C LEU A 76 25.28 9.09 4.97
N TYR A 77 24.38 9.18 5.95
CA TYR A 77 22.96 8.84 5.72
C TYR A 77 21.99 10.01 5.84
N VAL A 78 22.37 11.17 6.43
CA VAL A 78 21.50 12.35 6.49
C VAL A 78 21.46 13.02 5.13
N LYS A 79 20.44 12.66 4.34
CA LYS A 79 20.23 13.21 3.01
C LYS A 79 18.82 13.01 2.50
N THR A 80 18.46 13.79 1.48
CA THR A 80 17.25 13.60 0.69
C THR A 80 17.64 13.06 -0.68
N GLU A 81 16.99 11.99 -1.11
CA GLU A 81 17.27 11.29 -2.35
C GLU A 81 16.00 11.12 -3.18
N ALA A 82 16.11 11.32 -4.49
CA ALA A 82 15.08 10.92 -5.43
C ALA A 82 15.26 9.46 -5.83
N GLY A 83 14.17 8.72 -5.89
CA GLY A 83 14.18 7.33 -6.31
C GLY A 83 14.44 7.18 -7.80
N THR A 84 15.16 6.12 -8.16
CA THR A 84 15.46 5.74 -9.54
C THR A 84 14.96 4.33 -9.82
N LYS A 85 14.79 3.95 -11.08
CA LYS A 85 14.31 2.62 -11.51
C LYS A 85 12.98 2.25 -10.81
N ASP A 86 12.98 1.22 -9.98
CA ASP A 86 11.79 0.69 -9.29
C ASP A 86 11.18 1.67 -8.28
N TYR A 87 11.93 2.69 -7.87
CA TYR A 87 11.51 3.75 -6.94
C TYR A 87 11.30 5.10 -7.61
N ALA A 88 11.19 5.14 -8.94
CA ALA A 88 10.96 6.38 -9.68
C ALA A 88 9.70 7.11 -9.17
N GLY A 89 9.81 8.42 -8.96
CA GLY A 89 8.73 9.26 -8.41
C GLY A 89 8.60 9.24 -6.89
N PHE A 90 9.41 8.46 -6.18
CA PHE A 90 9.51 8.52 -4.73
C PHE A 90 10.64 9.44 -4.30
N THR A 91 10.47 10.07 -3.14
CA THR A 91 11.53 10.84 -2.46
C THR A 91 11.73 10.25 -1.08
N ARG A 92 12.98 9.99 -0.71
CA ARG A 92 13.37 9.47 0.59
C ARG A 92 14.22 10.49 1.33
N GLN A 93 13.80 10.85 2.52
CA GLN A 93 14.54 11.72 3.44
C GLN A 93 14.97 10.90 4.64
N THR A 94 16.24 10.94 4.98
CA THR A 94 16.80 10.32 6.18
C THR A 94 17.24 11.41 7.12
N ALA A 95 16.73 11.37 8.35
CA ALA A 95 17.12 12.26 9.44
C ALA A 95 17.70 11.43 10.59
N VAL A 96 18.73 11.94 11.24
CA VAL A 96 19.36 11.32 12.39
C VAL A 96 19.36 12.33 13.53
N THR A 97 18.90 11.91 14.69
CA THR A 97 18.93 12.71 15.93
C THR A 97 19.71 11.94 16.97
N ARG A 98 20.75 12.53 17.52
CA ARG A 98 21.53 11.97 18.64
C ARG A 98 20.94 12.43 19.96
N THR A 99 20.83 11.52 20.90
CA THR A 99 20.42 11.80 22.29
C THR A 99 21.52 11.33 23.22
N GLY A 100 22.02 12.25 24.04
CA GLY A 100 23.15 11.99 24.95
C GLY A 100 24.51 12.08 24.24
N GLY A 101 25.51 11.39 24.78
CA GLY A 101 26.87 11.34 24.24
C GLY A 101 27.75 12.50 24.68
N GLY A 102 27.34 13.29 25.70
CA GLY A 102 28.21 14.21 26.44
C GLY A 102 29.11 13.46 27.42
N VAL A 103 30.16 14.12 27.87
CA VAL A 103 31.15 13.55 28.82
C VAL A 103 30.53 13.07 30.14
N ALA A 104 29.39 13.66 30.53
CA ALA A 104 28.65 13.33 31.75
C ALA A 104 27.39 12.46 31.50
N ASP A 105 27.09 12.13 30.24
CA ASP A 105 25.86 11.38 29.88
C ASP A 105 26.07 9.87 30.09
N THR A 106 25.12 9.27 30.77
CA THR A 106 25.08 7.80 30.94
C THR A 106 24.41 7.10 29.75
N ILE A 107 23.82 7.87 28.84
CA ILE A 107 23.13 7.37 27.66
C ILE A 107 23.68 8.02 26.39
N ASP A 108 23.85 7.25 25.36
CA ASP A 108 24.15 7.73 24.00
C ASP A 108 23.45 6.84 23.00
N TYR A 109 22.61 7.41 22.14
CA TYR A 109 22.00 6.69 21.03
C TYR A 109 21.61 7.64 19.91
N LYS A 110 21.50 7.09 18.71
CA LYS A 110 21.02 7.80 17.52
C LYS A 110 19.67 7.26 17.10
N THR A 111 18.69 8.14 16.97
CA THR A 111 17.38 7.83 16.38
C THR A 111 17.43 8.18 14.90
N VAL A 112 17.32 7.17 14.07
CA VAL A 112 17.30 7.33 12.61
C VAL A 112 15.87 7.23 12.12
N THR A 113 15.38 8.29 11.48
CA THR A 113 14.05 8.35 10.90
C THR A 113 14.14 8.47 9.39
N VAL A 114 13.54 7.52 8.70
CA VAL A 114 13.43 7.52 7.23
C VAL A 114 12.00 7.82 6.84
N THR A 115 11.82 8.89 6.07
CA THR A 115 10.51 9.31 5.54
C THR A 115 10.52 9.14 4.03
N VAL A 116 9.54 8.40 3.50
CA VAL A 116 9.37 8.19 2.07
C VAL A 116 8.05 8.79 1.62
N THR A 117 8.09 9.60 0.58
CA THR A 117 6.93 10.30 -0.01
C THR A 117 6.82 10.00 -1.51
N ASN A 118 5.60 10.09 -2.02
CA ASN A 118 5.31 10.05 -3.45
C ASN A 118 4.10 10.95 -3.72
N PRO A 119 4.08 11.78 -4.79
CA PRO A 119 2.96 12.69 -5.09
C PRO A 119 1.60 12.00 -5.26
N GLN A 120 1.59 10.74 -5.68
CA GLN A 120 0.37 9.95 -5.88
C GLN A 120 -0.08 9.23 -4.60
N MET A 121 0.72 9.27 -3.54
CA MET A 121 0.43 8.61 -2.26
C MET A 121 -0.15 9.64 -1.29
N LYS A 122 -1.32 9.32 -0.69
CA LYS A 122 -1.85 10.13 0.40
C LYS A 122 -1.01 9.93 1.66
N GLY A 123 -0.22 10.95 2.03
CA GLY A 123 0.67 10.95 3.18
C GLY A 123 2.07 10.38 2.90
N SER A 124 2.83 10.12 3.93
CA SER A 124 4.19 9.60 3.89
C SER A 124 4.30 8.29 4.68
N ILE A 125 5.25 7.46 4.31
CA ILE A 125 5.67 6.32 5.13
C ILE A 125 6.89 6.73 5.93
N LYS A 126 6.78 6.62 7.25
CA LYS A 126 7.86 6.92 8.19
C LYS A 126 8.28 5.64 8.90
N LYS A 127 9.57 5.37 8.92
CA LYS A 127 10.18 4.26 9.66
C LYS A 127 11.30 4.80 10.55
N THR A 128 11.39 4.30 11.76
CA THR A 128 12.36 4.77 12.75
C THR A 128 13.08 3.57 13.37
N THR A 129 14.37 3.71 13.60
CA THR A 129 15.19 2.78 14.39
C THR A 129 16.07 3.55 15.34
N VAL A 130 16.46 2.88 16.43
CA VAL A 130 17.40 3.43 17.42
C VAL A 130 18.67 2.60 17.35
N ILE A 131 19.82 3.26 17.34
CA ILE A 131 21.14 2.65 17.26
C ILE A 131 21.97 3.15 18.45
N ALA A 132 22.43 2.23 19.27
CA ALA A 132 23.39 2.50 20.34
C ALA A 132 24.83 2.49 19.79
N PRO A 133 25.81 3.09 20.48
CA PRO A 133 27.22 3.00 20.13
C PRO A 133 27.71 1.54 20.10
N PHE A 134 28.56 1.25 19.14
CA PHE A 134 29.21 -0.05 18.95
C PHE A 134 30.66 0.13 18.51
#